data_aa5bf3f90a94fe4b20082122429d454c
#
_entry.id   aa5bf3f90a94fe4b20082122429d454c
#
_cell.length_a   1.000
_cell.length_b   1.000
_cell.length_c   1.000
_cell.angle_alpha   90.00
_cell.angle_beta   90.00
_cell.angle_gamma   90.00
#
_symmetry.space_group_name_H-M   'P 1'
#
loop_
_entity.id
_entity.type
_entity.pdbx_description
1 polymer ?
#
loop_
_entity_poly.entity_id
_entity_poly.type
_entity_poly.pdbx_seq_one_letter_code
_entity_poly.pdbx_strand_id
1 'polypeptide(L)'
;MSTAPAPYQQIDDGIYCLETGLYRHGLAACYLVRSADRLAFIDTGAANSVPGLLGVIAELGLTPEHVDYVIPTHVHLDHGGGAGTLMAACPNARLVIHPKGATHMIDPSRLTAGSTAVYGEDAFARDFGALTPVPEERIVIAQDGDTFDLAGRTLKFVDTPGHANHHGCIYDETSRGFFTGDTFGISYREFDTAAGPWLFAPTTPVAFDPDAWLDSLDKLMAYAPQAMYLTHYGRVQHPEDLVDDLRTSIRALADIALAEADNAGADRESRIKSAVRAYLVAGARAHGVALSDDAIAELLSLDTELNAQGLEVWLKRRAKVR
;
A
#
# COMPACT_ATOMS: atom_id res chain seq x y z
N MET A 1 4.39 -3.94 26.59
CA MET A 1 3.53 -3.74 25.43
C MET A 1 2.73 -5.03 25.26
N SER A 2 1.47 -4.96 24.86
CA SER A 2 0.63 -6.15 24.67
C SER A 2 1.26 -7.02 23.58
N THR A 3 1.45 -8.30 23.86
CA THR A 3 1.86 -9.32 22.88
C THR A 3 0.65 -10.01 22.26
N ALA A 4 -0.54 -9.42 22.40
CA ALA A 4 -1.74 -9.94 21.73
C ALA A 4 -1.52 -9.90 20.23
N PRO A 5 -1.90 -10.96 19.48
CA PRO A 5 -1.79 -10.99 18.03
C PRO A 5 -2.68 -9.92 17.40
N ALA A 6 -2.24 -9.40 16.25
CA ALA A 6 -3.12 -8.62 15.39
C ALA A 6 -4.31 -9.50 14.94
N PRO A 7 -5.50 -8.93 14.75
CA PRO A 7 -6.57 -9.67 14.07
C PRO A 7 -6.09 -10.15 12.70
N TYR A 8 -6.29 -11.43 12.38
CA TYR A 8 -5.84 -11.98 11.12
C TYR A 8 -6.79 -13.07 10.59
N GLN A 9 -6.73 -13.30 9.30
CA GLN A 9 -7.49 -14.36 8.63
C GLN A 9 -6.61 -15.05 7.58
N GLN A 10 -6.64 -16.36 7.55
CA GLN A 10 -6.10 -17.09 6.40
C GLN A 10 -7.05 -16.91 5.21
N ILE A 11 -6.56 -16.34 4.12
CA ILE A 11 -7.35 -15.97 2.95
C ILE A 11 -7.02 -16.81 1.71
N ASP A 12 -5.89 -17.51 1.75
CA ASP A 12 -5.46 -18.45 0.72
C ASP A 12 -4.49 -19.50 1.31
N ASP A 13 -4.02 -20.46 0.51
CA ASP A 13 -3.06 -21.45 0.97
C ASP A 13 -1.75 -20.79 1.44
N GLY A 14 -1.52 -20.88 2.75
CA GLY A 14 -0.38 -20.25 3.41
C GLY A 14 -0.35 -18.72 3.35
N ILE A 15 -1.43 -18.04 2.98
CA ILE A 15 -1.52 -16.58 2.96
C ILE A 15 -2.49 -16.09 4.04
N TYR A 16 -1.98 -15.24 4.92
CA TYR A 16 -2.74 -14.61 6.00
C TYR A 16 -2.80 -13.10 5.78
N CYS A 17 -4.00 -12.52 5.84
CA CYS A 17 -4.22 -11.08 5.87
C CYS A 17 -4.26 -10.64 7.33
N LEU A 18 -3.41 -9.70 7.72
CA LEU A 18 -3.22 -9.22 9.08
C LEU A 18 -3.64 -7.75 9.16
N GLU A 19 -4.50 -7.43 10.11
CA GLU A 19 -4.91 -6.05 10.39
C GLU A 19 -3.75 -5.26 11.03
N THR A 20 -3.43 -4.10 10.51
CA THR A 20 -2.34 -3.25 11.03
C THR A 20 -2.77 -2.37 12.20
N GLY A 21 -4.08 -2.13 12.36
CA GLY A 21 -4.63 -1.25 13.39
C GLY A 21 -4.39 0.24 13.16
N LEU A 22 -3.98 0.64 11.94
CA LEU A 22 -3.76 2.05 11.61
C LEU A 22 -5.11 2.78 11.50
N TYR A 23 -5.28 3.86 12.25
CA TYR A 23 -6.45 4.73 12.33
C TYR A 23 -7.78 4.01 12.66
N ARG A 24 -8.19 3.03 11.88
CA ARG A 24 -9.43 2.25 12.06
C ARG A 24 -9.25 0.82 11.55
N HIS A 25 -10.10 -0.08 12.04
CA HIS A 25 -10.18 -1.43 11.49
C HIS A 25 -10.58 -1.40 10.01
N GLY A 26 -9.97 -2.27 9.20
CA GLY A 26 -10.27 -2.40 7.77
C GLY A 26 -9.72 -1.25 6.91
N LEU A 27 -8.76 -0.46 7.40
CA LEU A 27 -8.10 0.57 6.59
C LEU A 27 -6.85 0.03 5.89
N ALA A 28 -5.96 -0.62 6.65
CA ALA A 28 -4.72 -1.16 6.10
C ALA A 28 -4.41 -2.55 6.67
N ALA A 29 -3.99 -3.45 5.81
CA ALA A 29 -3.55 -4.79 6.13
C ALA A 29 -2.10 -5.00 5.67
N CYS A 30 -1.41 -5.96 6.24
CA CYS A 30 -0.21 -6.55 5.67
C CYS A 30 -0.42 -8.06 5.52
N TYR A 31 0.53 -8.75 4.90
CA TYR A 31 0.36 -10.17 4.62
C TYR A 31 1.50 -10.97 5.21
N LEU A 32 1.16 -12.14 5.77
CA LEU A 32 2.12 -13.16 6.13
C LEU A 32 1.96 -14.34 5.17
N VAL A 33 3.03 -14.64 4.46
CA VAL A 33 3.11 -15.81 3.58
C VAL A 33 3.89 -16.90 4.29
N ARG A 34 3.30 -18.09 4.37
CA ARG A 34 3.90 -19.28 4.96
C ARG A 34 4.14 -20.36 3.92
N SER A 35 5.33 -20.93 3.91
CA SER A 35 5.66 -22.16 3.19
C SER A 35 6.42 -23.08 4.13
N ALA A 36 5.91 -24.27 4.39
CA ALA A 36 6.37 -25.16 5.44
C ALA A 36 6.46 -24.44 6.81
N ASP A 37 7.65 -24.30 7.39
CA ASP A 37 7.93 -23.56 8.61
C ASP A 37 8.60 -22.18 8.37
N ARG A 38 8.68 -21.73 7.12
CA ARG A 38 9.29 -20.43 6.77
C ARG A 38 8.22 -19.38 6.48
N LEU A 39 8.56 -18.13 6.77
CA LEU A 39 7.66 -16.98 6.72
C LEU A 39 8.24 -15.85 5.91
N ALA A 40 7.38 -15.13 5.19
CA ALA A 40 7.67 -13.85 4.58
C ALA A 40 6.55 -12.85 4.91
N PHE A 41 6.91 -11.64 5.33
CA PHE A 41 5.97 -10.54 5.44
C PHE A 41 5.97 -9.71 4.15
N ILE A 42 4.80 -9.41 3.62
CA ILE A 42 4.60 -8.43 2.56
C ILE A 42 3.86 -7.23 3.16
N ASP A 43 4.49 -6.09 3.11
CA ASP A 43 4.20 -4.91 3.93
C ASP A 43 4.28 -5.19 5.44
N THR A 44 4.23 -4.18 6.26
CA THR A 44 4.45 -4.30 7.71
C THR A 44 3.53 -3.40 8.53
N GLY A 45 2.74 -2.56 7.86
CA GLY A 45 2.10 -1.45 8.55
C GLY A 45 3.12 -0.47 9.12
N ALA A 46 2.71 0.29 10.11
CA ALA A 46 3.54 1.20 10.88
C ALA A 46 4.37 0.45 11.95
N ALA A 47 5.34 1.12 12.56
CA ALA A 47 6.14 0.52 13.66
C ALA A 47 5.26 0.04 14.82
N ASN A 48 4.15 0.75 15.07
CA ASN A 48 3.17 0.40 16.11
C ASN A 48 2.41 -0.91 15.83
N SER A 49 2.37 -1.37 14.57
CA SER A 49 1.71 -2.64 14.19
C SER A 49 2.54 -3.87 14.54
N VAL A 50 3.87 -3.72 14.61
CA VAL A 50 4.83 -4.85 14.72
C VAL A 50 4.59 -5.77 15.91
N PRO A 51 4.27 -5.30 17.13
CA PRO A 51 3.98 -6.20 18.25
C PRO A 51 2.83 -7.18 17.95
N GLY A 52 1.78 -6.72 17.25
CA GLY A 52 0.67 -7.58 16.83
C GLY A 52 1.09 -8.60 15.77
N LEU A 53 1.95 -8.21 14.81
CA LEU A 53 2.47 -9.13 13.79
C LEU A 53 3.30 -10.26 14.40
N LEU A 54 4.15 -9.94 15.37
CA LEU A 54 4.92 -10.93 16.13
C LEU A 54 4.01 -11.88 16.95
N GLY A 55 2.90 -11.35 17.46
CA GLY A 55 1.88 -12.16 18.13
C GLY A 55 1.27 -13.22 17.21
N VAL A 56 1.04 -12.89 15.92
CA VAL A 56 0.52 -13.85 14.92
C VAL A 56 1.53 -14.98 14.67
N ILE A 57 2.83 -14.67 14.56
CA ILE A 57 3.87 -15.71 14.41
C ILE A 57 3.78 -16.72 15.57
N ALA A 58 3.63 -16.22 16.81
CA ALA A 58 3.53 -17.06 18.01
C ALA A 58 2.26 -17.93 18.01
N GLU A 59 1.10 -17.39 17.58
CA GLU A 59 -0.14 -18.16 17.44
C GLU A 59 -0.05 -19.27 16.41
N LEU A 60 0.74 -19.04 15.33
CA LEU A 60 1.00 -20.07 14.31
C LEU A 60 2.00 -21.15 14.80
N GLY A 61 2.46 -21.08 16.04
CA GLY A 61 3.40 -22.02 16.64
C GLY A 61 4.84 -21.85 16.15
N LEU A 62 5.17 -20.68 15.61
CA LEU A 62 6.48 -20.34 15.06
C LEU A 62 7.16 -19.23 15.89
N THR A 63 8.38 -18.87 15.53
CA THR A 63 9.17 -17.84 16.19
C THR A 63 9.72 -16.85 15.15
N PRO A 64 10.20 -15.67 15.56
CA PRO A 64 10.76 -14.67 14.63
C PRO A 64 11.95 -15.19 13.79
N GLU A 65 12.66 -16.23 14.25
CA GLU A 65 13.75 -16.87 13.52
C GLU A 65 13.29 -17.62 12.26
N HIS A 66 11.97 -17.91 12.13
CA HIS A 66 11.38 -18.53 10.94
C HIS A 66 11.09 -17.51 9.82
N VAL A 67 11.24 -16.21 10.08
CA VAL A 67 11.05 -15.18 9.04
C VAL A 67 12.30 -15.09 8.18
N ASP A 68 12.14 -15.37 6.87
CA ASP A 68 13.20 -15.24 5.87
C ASP A 68 13.21 -13.87 5.21
N TYR A 69 12.01 -13.32 4.96
CA TYR A 69 11.88 -12.08 4.21
C TYR A 69 10.90 -11.11 4.85
N VAL A 70 11.26 -9.83 4.78
CA VAL A 70 10.36 -8.69 4.97
C VAL A 70 10.40 -7.91 3.67
N ILE A 71 9.26 -7.75 2.99
CA ILE A 71 9.17 -7.23 1.62
C ILE A 71 8.15 -6.09 1.58
N PRO A 72 8.53 -4.85 1.92
CA PRO A 72 7.65 -3.70 1.69
C PRO A 72 7.43 -3.50 0.19
N THR A 73 6.17 -3.33 -0.22
CA THR A 73 5.83 -2.97 -1.60
C THR A 73 6.42 -1.61 -1.96
N HIS A 74 6.41 -0.69 -1.01
CA HIS A 74 7.03 0.63 -1.10
C HIS A 74 7.27 1.23 0.30
N VAL A 75 7.84 2.46 0.38
CA VAL A 75 8.29 3.02 1.66
C VAL A 75 7.30 3.95 2.35
N HIS A 76 6.05 4.08 1.88
CA HIS A 76 5.05 4.81 2.65
C HIS A 76 4.86 4.17 4.02
N LEU A 77 4.47 4.97 5.03
CA LEU A 77 4.57 4.58 6.44
C LEU A 77 3.60 3.46 6.84
N ASP A 78 2.50 3.35 6.16
CA ASP A 78 1.48 2.32 6.34
C ASP A 78 1.83 0.99 5.65
N HIS A 79 2.91 0.97 4.86
CA HIS A 79 3.47 -0.23 4.22
C HIS A 79 4.83 -0.61 4.79
N GLY A 80 5.82 0.29 4.71
CA GLY A 80 7.19 0.05 5.11
C GLY A 80 7.58 0.61 6.48
N GLY A 81 6.68 1.33 7.16
CA GLY A 81 7.00 2.03 8.42
C GLY A 81 7.44 1.10 9.56
N GLY A 82 6.88 -0.11 9.61
CA GLY A 82 7.25 -1.14 10.58
C GLY A 82 8.45 -1.99 10.21
N ALA A 83 8.95 -1.89 8.96
CA ALA A 83 9.96 -2.82 8.43
C ALA A 83 11.22 -2.89 9.28
N GLY A 84 11.80 -1.77 9.68
CA GLY A 84 13.02 -1.77 10.52
C GLY A 84 12.78 -2.36 11.89
N THR A 85 11.64 -2.09 12.52
CA THR A 85 11.27 -2.65 13.83
C THR A 85 11.05 -4.17 13.72
N LEU A 86 10.40 -4.63 12.67
CA LEU A 86 10.19 -6.06 12.42
C LEU A 86 11.52 -6.76 12.12
N MET A 87 12.39 -6.15 11.30
CA MET A 87 13.74 -6.66 11.01
C MET A 87 14.60 -6.79 12.28
N ALA A 88 14.47 -5.86 13.21
CA ALA A 88 15.20 -5.94 14.50
C ALA A 88 14.73 -7.12 15.35
N ALA A 89 13.45 -7.50 15.25
CA ALA A 89 12.88 -8.64 15.96
C ALA A 89 13.14 -9.99 15.26
N CYS A 90 13.36 -10.00 13.94
CA CYS A 90 13.52 -11.21 13.12
C CYS A 90 14.99 -11.37 12.68
N PRO A 91 15.84 -12.08 13.44
CA PRO A 91 17.30 -12.07 13.25
C PRO A 91 17.75 -12.67 11.91
N ASN A 92 17.00 -13.62 11.37
CA ASN A 92 17.34 -14.31 10.12
C ASN A 92 16.77 -13.61 8.87
N ALA A 93 15.84 -12.67 9.06
CA ALA A 93 15.15 -12.02 7.94
C ALA A 93 16.08 -11.14 7.13
N ARG A 94 15.80 -11.06 5.82
CA ARG A 94 16.37 -10.08 4.89
C ARG A 94 15.27 -9.13 4.42
N LEU A 95 15.59 -7.84 4.37
CA LEU A 95 14.70 -6.84 3.80
C LEU A 95 14.86 -6.84 2.29
N VAL A 96 13.81 -7.21 1.56
CA VAL A 96 13.76 -7.13 0.08
C VAL A 96 13.05 -5.84 -0.30
N ILE A 97 13.68 -4.99 -1.09
CA ILE A 97 13.12 -3.67 -1.41
C ILE A 97 13.56 -3.15 -2.76
N HIS A 98 12.70 -2.32 -3.37
CA HIS A 98 12.99 -1.58 -4.58
C HIS A 98 14.26 -0.70 -4.42
N PRO A 99 15.12 -0.57 -5.46
CA PRO A 99 16.39 0.20 -5.37
C PRO A 99 16.22 1.62 -4.83
N LYS A 100 15.20 2.34 -5.27
CA LYS A 100 14.92 3.72 -4.83
C LYS A 100 14.38 3.80 -3.39
N GLY A 101 13.87 2.68 -2.84
CA GLY A 101 13.38 2.61 -1.47
C GLY A 101 14.48 2.32 -0.44
N ALA A 102 15.55 1.65 -0.86
CA ALA A 102 16.59 1.13 0.05
C ALA A 102 17.22 2.21 0.93
N THR A 103 17.54 3.37 0.37
CA THR A 103 18.16 4.47 1.12
C THR A 103 17.29 4.98 2.27
N HIS A 104 15.96 4.91 2.12
CA HIS A 104 15.00 5.28 3.17
C HIS A 104 14.93 4.24 4.30
N MET A 105 15.27 2.99 4.01
CA MET A 105 15.33 1.94 5.03
C MET A 105 16.67 1.92 5.76
N ILE A 106 17.77 2.24 5.07
CA ILE A 106 19.11 2.38 5.67
C ILE A 106 19.16 3.59 6.59
N ASP A 107 18.71 4.74 6.09
CA ASP A 107 18.62 6.00 6.85
C ASP A 107 17.22 6.60 6.70
N PRO A 108 16.31 6.36 7.66
CA PRO A 108 14.95 6.86 7.61
C PRO A 108 14.80 8.35 8.00
N SER A 109 15.89 9.07 8.27
CA SER A 109 15.84 10.46 8.77
C SER A 109 15.07 11.40 7.84
N ARG A 110 15.27 11.28 6.50
CA ARG A 110 14.54 12.09 5.51
C ARG A 110 13.07 11.71 5.43
N LEU A 111 12.76 10.42 5.51
CA LEU A 111 11.37 9.94 5.53
C LEU A 111 10.66 10.42 6.79
N THR A 112 11.30 10.31 7.94
CA THR A 112 10.80 10.82 9.22
C THR A 112 10.52 12.33 9.13
N ALA A 113 11.50 13.13 8.68
CA ALA A 113 11.35 14.57 8.58
C ALA A 113 10.23 14.97 7.61
N GLY A 114 10.15 14.32 6.43
CA GLY A 114 9.10 14.57 5.44
C GLY A 114 7.70 14.25 5.99
N SER A 115 7.54 13.10 6.62
CA SER A 115 6.26 12.66 7.19
C SER A 115 5.86 13.51 8.40
N THR A 116 6.81 13.86 9.27
CA THR A 116 6.55 14.76 10.41
C THR A 116 6.09 16.13 9.93
N ALA A 117 6.63 16.62 8.82
CA ALA A 117 6.19 17.90 8.23
C ALA A 117 4.73 17.84 7.70
N VAL A 118 4.27 16.67 7.28
CA VAL A 118 2.89 16.45 6.79
C VAL A 118 1.91 16.24 7.95
N TYR A 119 2.23 15.35 8.87
CA TYR A 119 1.31 14.89 9.93
C TYR A 119 1.45 15.66 11.25
N GLY A 120 2.59 16.31 11.47
CA GLY A 120 2.98 16.87 12.79
C GLY A 120 3.63 15.82 13.70
N GLU A 121 4.46 16.26 14.65
CA GLU A 121 5.24 15.37 15.53
C GLU A 121 4.37 14.45 16.38
N ASP A 122 3.32 14.98 17.01
CA ASP A 122 2.45 14.21 17.90
C ASP A 122 1.66 13.15 17.15
N ALA A 123 1.10 13.48 15.98
CA ALA A 123 0.36 12.53 15.15
C ALA A 123 1.30 11.48 14.56
N PHE A 124 2.47 11.89 14.07
CA PHE A 124 3.47 10.93 13.57
C PHE A 124 3.86 9.90 14.64
N ALA A 125 4.22 10.36 15.85
CA ALA A 125 4.63 9.46 16.93
C ALA A 125 3.48 8.55 17.39
N ARG A 126 2.26 9.07 17.47
CA ARG A 126 1.08 8.32 17.89
C ARG A 126 0.68 7.24 16.89
N ASP A 127 0.66 7.58 15.59
CA ASP A 127 0.04 6.75 14.56
C ASP A 127 1.07 5.81 13.90
N PHE A 128 2.28 6.27 13.67
CA PHE A 128 3.30 5.49 12.96
C PHE A 128 4.42 4.95 13.87
N GLY A 129 4.70 5.61 14.98
CA GLY A 129 5.82 5.27 15.85
C GLY A 129 7.17 5.70 15.27
N ALA A 130 8.25 5.19 15.84
CA ALA A 130 9.61 5.52 15.41
C ALA A 130 10.09 4.62 14.27
N LEU A 131 10.64 5.20 13.21
CA LEU A 131 11.25 4.44 12.13
C LEU A 131 12.64 3.94 12.58
N THR A 132 12.85 2.62 12.48
CA THR A 132 14.10 1.95 12.85
C THR A 132 14.95 1.72 11.60
N PRO A 133 16.23 2.15 11.57
CA PRO A 133 17.15 1.84 10.46
C PRO A 133 17.36 0.34 10.28
N VAL A 134 17.54 -0.10 9.04
CA VAL A 134 17.90 -1.48 8.71
C VAL A 134 19.39 -1.54 8.33
N PRO A 135 20.20 -2.43 8.93
CA PRO A 135 21.60 -2.62 8.53
C PRO A 135 21.70 -2.96 7.03
N GLU A 136 22.61 -2.28 6.32
CA GLU A 136 22.76 -2.39 4.86
C GLU A 136 23.06 -3.84 4.42
N GLU A 137 23.82 -4.58 5.20
CA GLU A 137 24.14 -6.00 4.93
C GLU A 137 22.92 -6.95 5.01
N ARG A 138 21.81 -6.48 5.58
CA ARG A 138 20.54 -7.22 5.64
C ARG A 138 19.57 -6.83 4.54
N ILE A 139 19.93 -5.89 3.67
CA ILE A 139 19.08 -5.42 2.57
C ILE A 139 19.40 -6.19 1.29
N VAL A 140 18.37 -6.59 0.59
CA VAL A 140 18.41 -7.16 -0.76
C VAL A 140 17.70 -6.19 -1.69
N ILE A 141 18.46 -5.61 -2.61
CA ILE A 141 17.91 -4.75 -3.65
C ILE A 141 17.22 -5.63 -4.69
N ALA A 142 15.91 -5.47 -4.83
CA ALA A 142 15.11 -6.21 -5.80
C ALA A 142 15.02 -5.46 -7.13
N GLN A 143 15.32 -6.16 -8.21
CA GLN A 143 15.10 -5.69 -9.58
C GLN A 143 13.85 -6.34 -10.16
N ASP A 144 13.31 -5.74 -11.23
CA ASP A 144 12.17 -6.29 -11.94
C ASP A 144 12.44 -7.73 -12.40
N GLY A 145 11.58 -8.65 -12.00
CA GLY A 145 11.67 -10.07 -12.33
C GLY A 145 12.50 -10.93 -11.35
N ASP A 146 13.15 -10.33 -10.34
CA ASP A 146 13.87 -11.10 -9.32
C ASP A 146 12.93 -12.01 -8.55
N THR A 147 13.45 -13.19 -8.19
CA THR A 147 12.68 -14.22 -7.47
C THR A 147 13.32 -14.56 -6.13
N PHE A 148 12.48 -14.85 -5.16
CA PHE A 148 12.86 -15.19 -3.80
C PHE A 148 12.20 -16.52 -3.42
N ASP A 149 13.00 -17.51 -3.06
CA ASP A 149 12.50 -18.81 -2.62
C ASP A 149 12.14 -18.78 -1.14
N LEU A 150 10.91 -19.13 -0.83
CA LEU A 150 10.41 -19.34 0.53
C LEU A 150 10.10 -20.82 0.72
N ALA A 151 11.12 -21.62 1.04
CA ALA A 151 10.99 -23.06 1.22
C ALA A 151 10.20 -23.75 0.07
N GLY A 152 10.60 -23.47 -1.17
CA GLY A 152 10.01 -24.01 -2.39
C GLY A 152 8.82 -23.21 -2.95
N ARG A 153 8.39 -22.12 -2.27
CA ARG A 153 7.38 -21.17 -2.79
C ARG A 153 8.08 -19.98 -3.40
N THR A 154 7.86 -19.73 -4.69
CA THR A 154 8.51 -18.63 -5.41
C THR A 154 7.71 -17.34 -5.26
N LEU A 155 8.34 -16.32 -4.71
CA LEU A 155 7.85 -14.94 -4.66
C LEU A 155 8.65 -14.11 -5.68
N LYS A 156 7.98 -13.45 -6.62
CA LYS A 156 8.62 -12.67 -7.68
C LYS A 156 8.35 -11.18 -7.52
N PHE A 157 9.40 -10.39 -7.51
CA PHE A 157 9.29 -8.94 -7.50
C PHE A 157 9.00 -8.41 -8.92
N VAL A 158 8.02 -7.52 -9.02
CA VAL A 158 7.60 -6.87 -10.27
C VAL A 158 7.59 -5.37 -10.04
N ASP A 159 8.46 -4.63 -10.73
CA ASP A 159 8.53 -3.17 -10.64
C ASP A 159 7.25 -2.54 -11.21
N THR A 160 6.58 -1.71 -10.41
CA THR A 160 5.27 -1.13 -10.71
C THR A 160 5.21 0.36 -10.33
N PRO A 161 5.95 1.23 -11.04
CA PRO A 161 5.87 2.67 -10.81
C PRO A 161 4.50 3.22 -11.16
N GLY A 162 4.17 4.39 -10.59
CA GLY A 162 2.95 5.13 -10.91
C GLY A 162 2.27 5.72 -9.69
N HIS A 163 1.93 4.90 -8.70
CA HIS A 163 1.57 5.38 -7.35
C HIS A 163 2.80 6.01 -6.67
N ALA A 164 3.90 5.27 -6.65
CA ALA A 164 5.20 5.72 -6.18
C ALA A 164 6.31 5.24 -7.12
N ASN A 165 7.44 5.97 -7.17
CA ASN A 165 8.56 5.62 -8.04
C ASN A 165 9.49 4.54 -7.44
N HIS A 166 9.16 4.06 -6.25
CA HIS A 166 9.85 3.00 -5.50
C HIS A 166 8.88 1.86 -5.15
N HIS A 167 7.84 1.68 -5.96
CA HIS A 167 6.83 0.67 -5.76
C HIS A 167 7.13 -0.61 -6.53
N GLY A 168 6.93 -1.77 -5.90
CA GLY A 168 6.94 -3.08 -6.54
C GLY A 168 5.84 -3.97 -5.98
N CYS A 169 5.19 -4.72 -6.85
CA CYS A 169 4.24 -5.77 -6.47
C CYS A 169 4.96 -7.11 -6.36
N ILE A 170 4.43 -8.00 -5.54
CA ILE A 170 4.99 -9.34 -5.34
C ILE A 170 4.04 -10.38 -5.92
N TYR A 171 4.46 -11.06 -6.98
CA TYR A 171 3.72 -12.19 -7.55
C TYR A 171 4.06 -13.47 -6.80
N ASP A 172 3.05 -14.14 -6.32
CA ASP A 172 3.16 -15.47 -5.72
C ASP A 172 2.75 -16.51 -6.75
N GLU A 173 3.70 -17.34 -7.19
CA GLU A 173 3.46 -18.37 -8.22
C GLU A 173 2.51 -19.45 -7.75
N THR A 174 2.44 -19.73 -6.44
CA THR A 174 1.57 -20.75 -5.85
C THR A 174 0.11 -20.37 -5.92
N SER A 175 -0.26 -19.19 -5.44
CA SER A 175 -1.63 -18.68 -5.49
C SER A 175 -1.99 -18.07 -6.85
N ARG A 176 -0.98 -17.80 -7.69
CA ARG A 176 -1.09 -17.00 -8.91
C ARG A 176 -1.72 -15.65 -8.66
N GLY A 177 -1.40 -15.04 -7.51
CA GLY A 177 -1.91 -13.76 -7.06
C GLY A 177 -0.79 -12.74 -6.84
N PHE A 178 -1.17 -11.46 -6.81
CA PHE A 178 -0.25 -10.36 -6.51
C PHE A 178 -0.54 -9.74 -5.16
N PHE A 179 0.48 -9.50 -4.37
CA PHE A 179 0.45 -8.52 -3.30
C PHE A 179 0.76 -7.17 -3.93
N THR A 180 -0.20 -6.28 -3.92
CA THR A 180 -0.20 -5.13 -4.84
C THR A 180 0.19 -3.81 -4.19
N GLY A 181 0.35 -3.78 -2.85
CA GLY A 181 0.41 -2.48 -2.18
C GLY A 181 -0.73 -1.59 -2.70
N ASP A 182 -0.38 -0.43 -3.21
CA ASP A 182 -1.32 0.57 -3.73
C ASP A 182 -1.50 0.53 -5.25
N THR A 183 -0.69 -0.26 -5.96
CA THR A 183 -0.76 -0.29 -7.44
C THR A 183 -2.12 -0.77 -7.95
N PHE A 184 -2.79 -1.72 -7.26
CA PHE A 184 -4.14 -2.15 -7.66
C PHE A 184 -5.25 -1.40 -6.90
N GLY A 185 -4.94 -0.21 -6.38
CA GLY A 185 -5.90 0.70 -5.76
C GLY A 185 -6.31 0.34 -4.35
N ILE A 186 -7.33 1.03 -3.89
CA ILE A 186 -7.98 0.88 -2.58
C ILE A 186 -9.38 0.29 -2.77
N SER A 187 -9.78 -0.63 -1.87
CA SER A 187 -11.09 -1.24 -1.88
C SER A 187 -11.54 -1.57 -0.45
N TYR A 188 -12.04 -0.57 0.27
CA TYR A 188 -12.57 -0.79 1.62
C TYR A 188 -13.85 -1.62 1.60
N ARG A 189 -13.93 -2.58 2.52
CA ARG A 189 -15.06 -3.53 2.58
C ARG A 189 -16.41 -2.89 2.89
N GLU A 190 -16.42 -1.70 3.49
CA GLU A 190 -17.61 -0.91 3.72
C GLU A 190 -18.33 -0.48 2.43
N PHE A 191 -17.63 -0.51 1.31
CA PHE A 191 -18.14 -0.16 -0.02
C PHE A 191 -18.49 -1.37 -0.89
N ASP A 192 -18.34 -2.60 -0.37
CA ASP A 192 -18.76 -3.79 -1.09
C ASP A 192 -20.28 -3.80 -1.32
N THR A 193 -20.69 -4.22 -2.51
CA THR A 193 -22.09 -4.33 -2.91
C THR A 193 -22.35 -5.67 -3.57
N ALA A 194 -23.57 -5.90 -4.04
CA ALA A 194 -23.90 -7.08 -4.83
C ALA A 194 -23.14 -7.11 -6.18
N ALA A 195 -22.60 -5.97 -6.65
CA ALA A 195 -21.75 -5.89 -7.82
C ALA A 195 -20.28 -6.26 -7.52
N GLY A 196 -19.94 -6.49 -6.26
CA GLY A 196 -18.57 -6.82 -5.84
C GLY A 196 -17.87 -5.66 -5.13
N PRO A 197 -16.53 -5.70 -5.07
CA PRO A 197 -15.71 -4.64 -4.49
C PRO A 197 -15.68 -3.39 -5.37
N TRP A 198 -15.64 -2.21 -4.74
CA TRP A 198 -15.40 -0.94 -5.41
C TRP A 198 -13.95 -0.50 -5.26
N LEU A 199 -13.30 -0.15 -6.37
CA LEU A 199 -11.91 0.29 -6.40
C LEU A 199 -11.78 1.75 -6.79
N PHE A 200 -10.80 2.43 -6.17
CA PHE A 200 -10.36 3.76 -6.57
C PHE A 200 -8.83 3.91 -6.40
N ALA A 201 -8.24 4.88 -7.10
CA ALA A 201 -6.80 5.08 -7.10
C ALA A 201 -6.36 6.00 -5.95
N PRO A 202 -5.34 5.63 -5.14
CA PRO A 202 -4.67 6.55 -4.22
C PRO A 202 -3.57 7.33 -4.94
N THR A 203 -3.77 8.62 -5.16
CA THR A 203 -2.78 9.52 -5.80
C THR A 203 -1.91 10.25 -4.78
N THR A 204 -1.59 9.60 -3.68
CA THR A 204 -0.84 10.13 -2.54
C THR A 204 0.48 10.82 -2.96
N PRO A 205 0.92 11.91 -2.30
CA PRO A 205 2.21 12.54 -2.58
C PRO A 205 3.39 11.56 -2.38
N VAL A 206 4.48 11.64 -3.17
CA VAL A 206 4.88 12.78 -4.02
C VAL A 206 5.09 12.36 -5.49
N ALA A 207 4.89 11.08 -5.84
CA ALA A 207 5.44 10.52 -7.08
C ALA A 207 4.37 10.08 -8.08
N PHE A 208 3.10 10.44 -7.90
CA PHE A 208 2.02 10.09 -8.81
C PHE A 208 2.40 10.33 -10.27
N ASP A 209 2.26 9.30 -11.09
CA ASP A 209 2.47 9.30 -12.54
C ASP A 209 1.40 8.40 -13.19
N PRO A 210 0.34 9.00 -13.78
CA PRO A 210 -0.78 8.22 -14.31
C PRO A 210 -0.38 7.31 -15.48
N ASP A 211 0.53 7.75 -16.36
CA ASP A 211 0.93 6.96 -17.52
C ASP A 211 1.73 5.72 -17.08
N ALA A 212 2.73 5.91 -16.22
CA ALA A 212 3.50 4.81 -15.64
C ALA A 212 2.62 3.84 -14.84
N TRP A 213 1.55 4.34 -14.20
CA TRP A 213 0.64 3.48 -13.44
C TRP A 213 -0.23 2.61 -14.36
N LEU A 214 -0.73 3.17 -15.45
CA LEU A 214 -1.48 2.41 -16.45
C LEU A 214 -0.62 1.30 -17.08
N ASP A 215 0.64 1.60 -17.42
CA ASP A 215 1.61 0.60 -17.91
C ASP A 215 1.87 -0.49 -16.85
N SER A 216 1.95 -0.13 -15.57
CA SER A 216 2.09 -1.08 -14.46
C SER A 216 0.89 -1.99 -14.34
N LEU A 217 -0.34 -1.49 -14.49
CA LEU A 217 -1.55 -2.32 -14.51
C LEU A 217 -1.53 -3.32 -15.68
N ASP A 218 -1.15 -2.88 -16.87
CA ASP A 218 -1.03 -3.75 -18.04
C ASP A 218 -0.02 -4.87 -17.81
N LYS A 219 1.12 -4.52 -17.17
CA LYS A 219 2.16 -5.47 -16.79
C LYS A 219 1.65 -6.52 -15.79
N LEU A 220 0.91 -6.12 -14.74
CA LEU A 220 0.32 -7.05 -13.79
C LEU A 220 -0.70 -7.98 -14.46
N MET A 221 -1.58 -7.42 -15.30
CA MET A 221 -2.62 -8.20 -15.98
C MET A 221 -2.07 -9.20 -16.99
N ALA A 222 -0.86 -8.98 -17.55
CA ALA A 222 -0.19 -9.93 -18.44
C ALA A 222 0.16 -11.26 -17.76
N TYR A 223 0.22 -11.32 -16.42
CA TYR A 223 0.38 -12.55 -15.64
C TYR A 223 -0.92 -13.38 -15.53
N ALA A 224 -2.06 -12.86 -15.99
CA ALA A 224 -3.38 -13.46 -15.77
C ALA A 224 -3.61 -13.87 -14.31
N PRO A 225 -3.51 -12.93 -13.35
CA PRO A 225 -3.58 -13.21 -11.93
C PRO A 225 -4.98 -13.71 -11.53
N GLN A 226 -5.04 -14.61 -10.54
CA GLN A 226 -6.29 -15.14 -10.00
C GLN A 226 -6.85 -14.28 -8.87
N ALA A 227 -5.98 -13.51 -8.20
CA ALA A 227 -6.35 -12.62 -7.11
C ALA A 227 -5.36 -11.47 -6.99
N MET A 228 -5.84 -10.36 -6.40
CA MET A 228 -5.00 -9.27 -5.89
C MET A 228 -5.19 -9.19 -4.38
N TYR A 229 -4.08 -9.10 -3.64
CA TYR A 229 -4.04 -8.92 -2.20
C TYR A 229 -3.67 -7.47 -1.92
N LEU A 230 -4.69 -6.66 -1.68
CA LEU A 230 -4.57 -5.21 -1.51
C LEU A 230 -4.16 -4.89 -0.08
N THR A 231 -3.26 -3.94 0.10
CA THR A 231 -3.01 -3.39 1.44
C THR A 231 -4.24 -2.64 1.97
N HIS A 232 -5.02 -2.00 1.09
CA HIS A 232 -6.26 -1.27 1.40
C HIS A 232 -7.50 -1.80 0.62
N TYR A 233 -8.18 -2.91 0.82
CA TYR A 233 -8.08 -3.87 1.88
C TYR A 233 -8.38 -5.29 1.38
N GLY A 234 -7.43 -6.18 1.64
CA GLY A 234 -7.68 -7.60 1.55
C GLY A 234 -7.69 -8.18 0.15
N ARG A 235 -8.16 -9.43 0.04
CA ARG A 235 -8.19 -10.17 -1.22
C ARG A 235 -9.35 -9.72 -2.09
N VAL A 236 -9.08 -9.39 -3.34
CA VAL A 236 -10.08 -9.30 -4.42
C VAL A 236 -9.82 -10.36 -5.47
N GLN A 237 -10.88 -10.93 -5.99
CA GLN A 237 -10.86 -11.96 -7.03
C GLN A 237 -11.31 -11.34 -8.36
N HIS A 238 -11.07 -12.06 -9.47
CA HIS A 238 -11.45 -11.60 -10.80
C HIS A 238 -10.91 -10.21 -11.13
N PRO A 239 -9.57 -9.99 -11.01
CA PRO A 239 -9.00 -8.67 -11.27
C PRO A 239 -9.24 -8.17 -12.69
N GLU A 240 -9.51 -9.05 -13.65
CA GLU A 240 -9.89 -8.74 -15.02
C GLU A 240 -11.19 -7.92 -15.10
N ASP A 241 -12.12 -8.12 -14.16
CA ASP A 241 -13.39 -7.39 -14.10
C ASP A 241 -13.24 -6.01 -13.40
N LEU A 242 -12.15 -5.81 -12.65
CA LEU A 242 -11.94 -4.65 -11.79
C LEU A 242 -10.93 -3.63 -12.35
N VAL A 243 -10.01 -4.08 -13.18
CA VAL A 243 -8.87 -3.27 -13.64
C VAL A 243 -9.30 -2.04 -14.45
N ASP A 244 -10.39 -2.13 -15.21
CA ASP A 244 -10.88 -1.01 -16.03
C ASP A 244 -11.51 0.10 -15.18
N ASP A 245 -12.14 -0.23 -14.07
CA ASP A 245 -12.64 0.74 -13.09
C ASP A 245 -11.47 1.50 -12.46
N LEU A 246 -10.39 0.79 -12.11
CA LEU A 246 -9.19 1.42 -11.57
C LEU A 246 -8.49 2.32 -12.62
N ARG A 247 -8.37 1.87 -13.88
CA ARG A 247 -7.85 2.70 -14.97
C ARG A 247 -8.68 3.98 -15.15
N THR A 248 -10.00 3.85 -15.03
CA THR A 248 -10.92 4.99 -15.09
C THR A 248 -10.69 5.94 -13.93
N SER A 249 -10.49 5.41 -12.72
CA SER A 249 -10.20 6.22 -11.53
C SER A 249 -8.88 6.99 -11.66
N ILE A 250 -7.81 6.35 -12.13
CA ILE A 250 -6.51 7.01 -12.37
C ILE A 250 -6.65 8.18 -13.34
N ARG A 251 -7.34 7.97 -14.48
CA ARG A 251 -7.54 9.01 -15.48
C ARG A 251 -8.42 10.16 -14.95
N ALA A 252 -9.51 9.83 -14.27
CA ALA A 252 -10.43 10.83 -13.72
C ALA A 252 -9.73 11.74 -12.70
N LEU A 253 -8.91 11.18 -11.82
CA LEU A 253 -8.14 11.96 -10.85
C LEU A 253 -7.08 12.84 -11.54
N ALA A 254 -6.41 12.32 -12.58
CA ALA A 254 -5.50 13.12 -13.39
C ALA A 254 -6.23 14.27 -14.09
N ASP A 255 -7.42 14.03 -14.66
CA ASP A 255 -8.24 15.03 -15.34
C ASP A 255 -8.74 16.12 -14.38
N ILE A 256 -9.13 15.75 -13.14
CA ILE A 256 -9.48 16.70 -12.08
C ILE A 256 -8.31 17.67 -11.83
N ALA A 257 -7.09 17.16 -11.72
CA ALA A 257 -5.92 17.99 -11.55
C ALA A 257 -5.66 18.89 -12.78
N LEU A 258 -5.71 18.32 -13.99
CA LEU A 258 -5.46 19.04 -15.23
C LEU A 258 -6.44 20.17 -15.48
N ALA A 259 -7.69 20.04 -15.06
CA ALA A 259 -8.69 21.12 -15.13
C ALA A 259 -8.29 22.37 -14.32
N GLU A 260 -7.43 22.19 -13.30
CA GLU A 260 -6.90 23.27 -12.45
C GLU A 260 -5.47 23.71 -12.83
N ALA A 261 -4.90 23.17 -13.92
CA ALA A 261 -3.48 23.42 -14.28
C ALA A 261 -3.18 24.91 -14.50
N ASP A 262 -4.10 25.64 -15.14
CA ASP A 262 -3.93 27.06 -15.45
C ASP A 262 -4.47 27.98 -14.34
N ASN A 263 -5.11 27.43 -13.30
CA ASN A 263 -5.72 28.15 -12.18
C ASN A 263 -4.81 28.18 -10.95
N ALA A 264 -3.51 28.45 -11.12
CA ALA A 264 -2.54 28.48 -10.02
C ALA A 264 -2.87 29.61 -9.02
N GLY A 265 -3.42 29.26 -7.88
CA GLY A 265 -3.75 30.14 -6.77
C GLY A 265 -3.69 29.42 -5.43
N ALA A 266 -3.72 30.15 -4.33
CA ALA A 266 -3.62 29.57 -2.98
C ALA A 266 -4.75 28.58 -2.65
N ASP A 267 -5.86 28.67 -3.34
CA ASP A 267 -7.07 27.85 -3.17
C ASP A 267 -7.17 26.68 -4.18
N ARG A 268 -6.16 26.48 -5.07
CA ARG A 268 -6.18 25.40 -6.07
C ARG A 268 -6.31 24.01 -5.42
N GLU A 269 -5.53 23.73 -4.39
CA GLU A 269 -5.59 22.47 -3.66
C GLU A 269 -6.98 22.24 -3.05
N SER A 270 -7.61 23.27 -2.51
CA SER A 270 -8.99 23.20 -1.97
C SER A 270 -10.04 22.89 -3.06
N ARG A 271 -9.88 23.45 -4.27
CA ARG A 271 -10.75 23.13 -5.40
C ARG A 271 -10.56 21.69 -5.88
N ILE A 272 -9.29 21.24 -6.00
CA ILE A 272 -8.97 19.83 -6.32
C ILE A 272 -9.58 18.91 -5.26
N LYS A 273 -9.40 19.21 -3.97
CA LYS A 273 -9.98 18.43 -2.86
C LYS A 273 -11.51 18.31 -2.98
N SER A 274 -12.18 19.42 -3.28
CA SER A 274 -13.64 19.41 -3.47
C SER A 274 -14.08 18.56 -4.66
N ALA A 275 -13.33 18.60 -5.77
CA ALA A 275 -13.60 17.79 -6.95
C ALA A 275 -13.31 16.30 -6.71
N VAL A 276 -12.23 15.97 -6.03
CA VAL A 276 -11.89 14.59 -5.62
C VAL A 276 -12.98 14.02 -4.72
N ARG A 277 -13.42 14.78 -3.68
CA ARG A 277 -14.52 14.36 -2.82
C ARG A 277 -15.79 14.07 -3.62
N ALA A 278 -16.17 14.97 -4.51
CA ALA A 278 -17.35 14.79 -5.35
C ALA A 278 -17.24 13.56 -6.25
N TYR A 279 -16.07 13.33 -6.85
CA TYR A 279 -15.78 12.16 -7.68
C TYR A 279 -15.91 10.86 -6.90
N LEU A 280 -15.28 10.76 -5.73
CA LEU A 280 -15.29 9.54 -4.90
C LEU A 280 -16.69 9.23 -4.39
N VAL A 281 -17.43 10.23 -3.89
CA VAL A 281 -18.83 10.03 -3.44
C VAL A 281 -19.73 9.59 -4.59
N ALA A 282 -19.61 10.22 -5.76
CA ALA A 282 -20.38 9.84 -6.94
C ALA A 282 -20.04 8.42 -7.43
N GLY A 283 -18.75 8.04 -7.40
CA GLY A 283 -18.28 6.69 -7.75
C GLY A 283 -18.88 5.62 -6.83
N ALA A 284 -18.80 5.81 -5.51
CA ALA A 284 -19.40 4.90 -4.54
C ALA A 284 -20.91 4.76 -4.75
N ARG A 285 -21.61 5.88 -5.03
CA ARG A 285 -23.05 5.86 -5.36
C ARG A 285 -23.35 5.08 -6.63
N ALA A 286 -22.59 5.32 -7.70
CA ALA A 286 -22.75 4.62 -8.97
C ALA A 286 -22.52 3.11 -8.82
N HIS A 287 -21.60 2.70 -7.92
CA HIS A 287 -21.36 1.31 -7.55
C HIS A 287 -22.49 0.68 -6.72
N GLY A 288 -23.46 1.46 -6.25
CA GLY A 288 -24.62 0.98 -5.47
C GLY A 288 -24.42 0.96 -3.96
N VAL A 289 -23.40 1.66 -3.44
CA VAL A 289 -23.15 1.77 -1.99
C VAL A 289 -24.36 2.42 -1.30
N ALA A 290 -24.89 1.75 -0.27
CA ALA A 290 -26.13 2.16 0.41
C ALA A 290 -25.91 3.23 1.51
N LEU A 291 -24.68 3.55 1.88
CA LEU A 291 -24.35 4.58 2.87
C LEU A 291 -24.82 5.97 2.41
N SER A 292 -25.05 6.91 3.33
CA SER A 292 -25.32 8.31 2.97
C SER A 292 -24.09 8.99 2.37
N ASP A 293 -24.26 10.06 1.59
CA ASP A 293 -23.13 10.82 1.01
C ASP A 293 -22.19 11.34 2.10
N ASP A 294 -22.75 11.79 3.25
CA ASP A 294 -21.95 12.24 4.37
C ASP A 294 -21.14 11.09 5.00
N ALA A 295 -21.72 9.89 5.13
CA ALA A 295 -21.01 8.72 5.64
C ALA A 295 -19.91 8.24 4.68
N ILE A 296 -20.17 8.26 3.37
CA ILE A 296 -19.15 7.96 2.34
C ILE A 296 -18.01 8.99 2.43
N ALA A 297 -18.35 10.28 2.49
CA ALA A 297 -17.37 11.35 2.55
C ALA A 297 -16.53 11.32 3.85
N GLU A 298 -17.12 10.91 4.97
CA GLU A 298 -16.42 10.73 6.24
C GLU A 298 -15.42 9.57 6.16
N LEU A 299 -15.84 8.40 5.67
CA LEU A 299 -14.97 7.25 5.48
C LEU A 299 -13.80 7.54 4.54
N LEU A 300 -14.01 8.34 3.50
CA LEU A 300 -13.01 8.71 2.49
C LEU A 300 -12.34 10.06 2.78
N SER A 301 -12.47 10.60 3.99
CA SER A 301 -11.93 11.93 4.30
C SER A 301 -10.41 12.00 4.19
N LEU A 302 -9.71 10.97 4.69
CA LEU A 302 -8.26 10.84 4.58
C LEU A 302 -7.83 10.67 3.13
N ASP A 303 -8.48 9.78 2.38
CA ASP A 303 -8.19 9.53 0.97
C ASP A 303 -8.40 10.79 0.12
N THR A 304 -9.48 11.53 0.39
CA THR A 304 -9.77 12.80 -0.27
C THR A 304 -8.64 13.81 -0.05
N GLU A 305 -8.16 13.94 1.18
CA GLU A 305 -7.06 14.84 1.53
C GLU A 305 -5.77 14.46 0.84
N LEU A 306 -5.34 13.19 0.99
CA LEU A 306 -4.08 12.71 0.43
C LEU A 306 -4.09 12.72 -1.10
N ASN A 307 -5.21 12.37 -1.74
CA ASN A 307 -5.35 12.46 -3.18
C ASN A 307 -5.21 13.91 -3.68
N ALA A 308 -5.86 14.86 -3.02
CA ALA A 308 -5.76 16.27 -3.42
C ALA A 308 -4.33 16.80 -3.31
N GLN A 309 -3.64 16.49 -2.22
CA GLN A 309 -2.24 16.86 -2.02
C GLN A 309 -1.33 16.25 -3.10
N GLY A 310 -1.52 14.97 -3.41
CA GLY A 310 -0.72 14.29 -4.43
C GLY A 310 -0.94 14.87 -5.83
N LEU A 311 -2.17 15.17 -6.20
CA LEU A 311 -2.53 15.82 -7.46
C LEU A 311 -1.93 17.23 -7.57
N GLU A 312 -1.96 18.01 -6.49
CA GLU A 312 -1.32 19.33 -6.43
C GLU A 312 0.20 19.25 -6.60
N VAL A 313 0.85 18.27 -5.95
CA VAL A 313 2.29 18.01 -6.12
C VAL A 313 2.60 17.59 -7.56
N TRP A 314 1.78 16.75 -8.16
CA TRP A 314 1.93 16.32 -9.55
C TRP A 314 1.86 17.50 -10.53
N LEU A 315 0.89 18.39 -10.39
CA LEU A 315 0.81 19.62 -11.20
C LEU A 315 2.04 20.51 -11.06
N LYS A 316 2.52 20.71 -9.82
CA LYS A 316 3.76 21.48 -9.57
C LYS A 316 4.99 20.86 -10.24
N ARG A 317 5.08 19.53 -10.28
CA ARG A 317 6.17 18.81 -10.98
C ARG A 317 6.06 18.99 -12.49
N ARG A 318 4.87 18.81 -13.07
CA ARG A 318 4.61 19.01 -14.53
C ARG A 318 4.97 20.43 -14.98
N ALA A 319 4.65 21.44 -14.19
CA ALA A 319 4.95 22.83 -14.52
C ALA A 319 6.46 23.14 -14.57
N LYS A 320 7.30 22.37 -13.85
CA LYS A 320 8.77 22.54 -13.86
C LYS A 320 9.45 21.89 -15.07
N VAL A 321 8.78 21.00 -15.77
CA VAL A 321 9.33 20.25 -16.93
C VAL A 321 8.92 20.92 -18.25
N ARG A 322 7.89 21.77 -18.23
CA ARG A 322 7.50 22.63 -19.36
C ARG A 322 8.31 23.92 -19.38
#